data_4676bc1cb930f033ad2da6dcb982801d
#
_entry.id   4676bc1cb930f033ad2da6dcb982801d
#
_cell.length_a   1.000
_cell.length_b   1.000
_cell.length_c   1.000
_cell.angle_alpha   90.00
_cell.angle_beta   90.00
_cell.angle_gamma   90.00
#
_symmetry.space_group_name_H-M   'P 1'
#
loop_
_entity.id
_entity.type
_entity.pdbx_description
1 polymer ?
#
loop_
_entity_poly.entity_id
_entity_poly.type
_entity_poly.pdbx_seq_one_letter_code
_entity_poly.pdbx_strand_id
1 'polypeptide(L)'
;AALAPRGACRAIGVDVEEIEPTRAEALLRMAISDEERTLLASVDAALLAAPLALWCARESCVKAHALEVGVFGTALVVRHIAPCAPFAEGASDHWRLELALEGRAAMQASARRRDGAVFGAAVSA
;
A
#
# COMPACT_ATOMS: atom_id res chain seq x y z
N ALA A 1 -1.19 -6.82 13.66
CA ALA A 1 -2.43 -7.34 13.13
C ALA A 1 -3.47 -6.24 12.98
N ALA A 2 -4.31 -6.34 11.98
CA ALA A 2 -5.41 -5.43 11.75
C ALA A 2 -6.68 -5.98 12.39
N LEU A 3 -7.52 -5.10 12.93
CA LEU A 3 -8.80 -5.44 13.51
C LEU A 3 -9.91 -4.67 12.80
N ALA A 4 -11.04 -5.33 12.59
CA ALA A 4 -12.24 -4.71 12.04
C ALA A 4 -13.46 -5.15 12.87
N PRO A 5 -14.52 -4.33 12.92
CA PRO A 5 -15.77 -4.71 13.57
C PRO A 5 -16.32 -6.00 12.95
N ARG A 6 -16.92 -6.82 13.81
CA ARG A 6 -17.54 -8.07 13.38
C ARG A 6 -18.63 -7.78 12.32
N GLY A 7 -18.54 -8.44 11.18
CA GLY A 7 -19.47 -8.23 10.06
C GLY A 7 -19.11 -7.06 9.15
N ALA A 8 -18.10 -6.25 9.49
CA ALA A 8 -17.68 -5.12 8.67
C ALA A 8 -16.81 -5.55 7.47
N CYS A 9 -16.19 -6.71 7.51
CA CYS A 9 -15.37 -7.22 6.42
C CYS A 9 -15.40 -8.75 6.40
N ARG A 10 -15.07 -9.32 5.24
CA ARG A 10 -14.91 -10.76 5.07
C ARG A 10 -13.52 -11.22 5.42
N ALA A 11 -12.53 -10.41 5.08
CA ALA A 11 -11.13 -10.74 5.30
C ALA A 11 -10.30 -9.49 5.52
N ILE A 12 -9.19 -9.66 6.19
CA ILE A 12 -8.19 -8.64 6.41
C ILE A 12 -6.88 -9.15 5.80
N GLY A 13 -6.25 -8.33 4.99
CA GLY A 13 -4.90 -8.57 4.47
C GLY A 13 -3.93 -7.63 5.14
N VAL A 14 -2.79 -8.15 5.53
CA VAL A 14 -1.70 -7.34 6.11
C VAL A 14 -0.39 -7.70 5.46
N ASP A 15 0.52 -6.76 5.41
CA ASP A 15 1.86 -6.95 4.90
C ASP A 15 2.83 -6.07 5.68
N VAL A 16 4.08 -6.48 5.75
CA VAL A 16 5.14 -5.71 6.38
C VAL A 16 6.43 -5.83 5.58
N GLU A 17 7.10 -4.70 5.38
CA GLU A 17 8.39 -4.64 4.70
C GLU A 17 9.36 -3.78 5.50
N GLU A 18 10.59 -4.26 5.65
CA GLU A 18 11.66 -3.45 6.20
C GLU A 18 12.09 -2.37 5.20
N ILE A 19 12.37 -1.18 5.71
CA ILE A 19 12.85 -0.08 4.87
C ILE A 19 14.32 -0.32 4.56
N GLU A 20 14.58 -0.65 3.30
CA GLU A 20 15.91 -0.96 2.81
C GLU A 20 16.08 -0.36 1.42
N PRO A 21 17.13 0.50 1.20
CA PRO A 21 17.29 1.23 -0.06
C PRO A 21 17.35 0.35 -1.31
N THR A 22 18.07 -0.74 -1.25
CA THR A 22 18.22 -1.66 -2.39
C THR A 22 16.89 -2.25 -2.81
N ARG A 23 16.07 -2.62 -1.83
CA ARG A 23 14.75 -3.16 -2.10
C ARG A 23 13.80 -2.10 -2.67
N ALA A 24 13.82 -0.89 -2.12
CA ALA A 24 13.01 0.21 -2.63
C ALA A 24 13.34 0.51 -4.09
N GLU A 25 14.63 0.56 -4.45
CA GLU A 25 15.06 0.75 -5.83
C GLU A 25 14.62 -0.38 -6.74
N ALA A 26 14.73 -1.63 -6.29
CA ALA A 26 14.29 -2.78 -7.05
C ALA A 26 12.78 -2.72 -7.33
N LEU A 27 11.98 -2.35 -6.33
CA LEU A 27 10.53 -2.20 -6.50
C LEU A 27 10.19 -1.08 -7.48
N LEU A 28 10.90 0.04 -7.43
CA LEU A 28 10.72 1.15 -8.37
C LEU A 28 10.94 0.72 -9.82
N ARG A 29 11.89 -0.17 -10.06
CA ARG A 29 12.19 -0.64 -11.41
C ARG A 29 11.25 -1.75 -11.88
N MET A 30 10.87 -2.65 -11.00
CA MET A 30 10.26 -3.93 -11.38
C MET A 30 8.76 -4.02 -11.10
N ALA A 31 8.27 -3.28 -10.11
CA ALA A 31 6.92 -3.46 -9.60
C ALA A 31 6.06 -2.19 -9.61
N ILE A 32 6.58 -1.08 -10.07
CA ILE A 32 5.89 0.21 -10.03
C ILE A 32 5.77 0.76 -11.45
N SER A 33 4.54 1.06 -11.87
CA SER A 33 4.26 1.62 -13.19
C SER A 33 4.66 3.10 -13.27
N ASP A 34 4.71 3.64 -14.49
CA ASP A 34 5.00 5.06 -14.69
C ASP A 34 3.93 5.95 -14.07
N GLU A 35 2.66 5.54 -14.14
CA GLU A 35 1.56 6.25 -13.47
C GLU A 35 1.75 6.29 -11.96
N GLU A 36 2.12 5.17 -11.37
CA GLU A 36 2.40 5.07 -9.94
C GLU A 36 3.62 5.89 -9.54
N ARG A 37 4.65 5.96 -10.39
CA ARG A 37 5.81 6.84 -10.15
C ARG A 37 5.39 8.30 -10.10
N THR A 38 4.49 8.71 -10.97
CA THR A 38 3.95 10.08 -10.97
C THR A 38 3.21 10.37 -9.67
N LEU A 39 2.42 9.41 -9.19
CA LEU A 39 1.74 9.54 -7.89
C LEU A 39 2.74 9.66 -6.74
N LEU A 40 3.77 8.84 -6.72
CA LEU A 40 4.80 8.88 -5.68
C LEU A 40 5.54 10.20 -5.66
N ALA A 41 5.79 10.79 -6.82
CA ALA A 41 6.44 12.09 -6.92
C ALA A 41 5.63 13.22 -6.29
N SER A 42 4.31 13.06 -6.18
CA SER A 42 3.42 14.06 -5.56
C SER A 42 3.31 13.90 -4.03
N VAL A 43 3.86 12.83 -3.49
CA VAL A 43 3.79 12.54 -2.05
C VAL A 43 5.04 13.07 -1.37
N ASP A 44 4.87 14.00 -0.45
CA ASP A 44 5.96 14.55 0.36
C ASP A 44 6.29 13.56 1.50
N ALA A 45 6.94 12.48 1.13
CA ALA A 45 7.32 11.41 2.05
C ALA A 45 8.79 11.08 1.92
N ALA A 46 9.35 10.43 2.92
CA ALA A 46 10.68 9.87 2.80
C ALA A 46 10.73 8.95 1.58
N LEU A 47 11.54 9.28 0.61
CA LEU A 47 11.59 8.63 -0.70
C LEU A 47 11.67 7.10 -0.65
N LEU A 48 12.30 6.57 0.39
CA LEU A 48 12.45 5.12 0.54
C LEU A 48 11.19 4.44 1.07
N ALA A 49 10.39 5.16 1.85
CA ALA A 49 9.19 4.60 2.45
C ALA A 49 8.02 4.56 1.46
N ALA A 50 7.89 5.54 0.58
CA ALA A 50 6.76 5.65 -0.33
C ALA A 50 6.62 4.46 -1.30
N PRO A 51 7.67 3.98 -1.97
CA PRO A 51 7.57 2.77 -2.79
C PRO A 51 7.18 1.53 -2.00
N LEU A 52 7.70 1.41 -0.79
CA LEU A 52 7.36 0.29 0.09
C LEU A 52 5.92 0.39 0.59
N ALA A 53 5.42 1.58 0.84
CA ALA A 53 4.03 1.80 1.20
C ALA A 53 3.08 1.34 0.09
N LEU A 54 3.40 1.67 -1.15
CA LEU A 54 2.65 1.23 -2.32
C LEU A 54 2.67 -0.30 -2.45
N TRP A 55 3.83 -0.90 -2.31
CA TRP A 55 3.99 -2.34 -2.35
C TRP A 55 3.21 -3.04 -1.24
N CYS A 56 3.33 -2.59 0.01
CA CYS A 56 2.61 -3.15 1.15
C CYS A 56 1.08 -3.06 0.98
N ALA A 57 0.59 -1.93 0.47
CA ALA A 57 -0.83 -1.76 0.19
C ALA A 57 -1.32 -2.75 -0.87
N ARG A 58 -0.55 -2.92 -1.93
CA ARG A 58 -0.86 -3.89 -2.99
C ARG A 58 -0.92 -5.32 -2.45
N GLU A 59 0.10 -5.74 -1.73
CA GLU A 59 0.16 -7.07 -1.13
C GLU A 59 -0.98 -7.30 -0.12
N SER A 60 -1.32 -6.28 0.65
CA SER A 60 -2.43 -6.35 1.60
C SER A 60 -3.76 -6.56 0.89
N CYS A 61 -3.98 -5.88 -0.24
CA CYS A 61 -5.17 -6.08 -1.07
C CYS A 61 -5.21 -7.48 -1.69
N VAL A 62 -4.08 -7.98 -2.18
CA VAL A 62 -3.99 -9.33 -2.71
C VAL A 62 -4.43 -10.35 -1.67
N LYS A 63 -3.97 -10.21 -0.46
CA LYS A 63 -4.33 -11.10 0.65
C LYS A 63 -5.79 -10.96 1.07
N ALA A 64 -6.28 -9.72 1.23
CA ALA A 64 -7.64 -9.46 1.70
C ALA A 64 -8.69 -9.92 0.70
N HIS A 65 -8.44 -9.76 -0.59
CA HIS A 65 -9.39 -10.06 -1.67
C HIS A 65 -9.10 -11.39 -2.37
N ALA A 66 -8.10 -12.15 -1.92
CA ALA A 66 -7.68 -13.42 -2.52
C ALA A 66 -7.44 -13.30 -4.03
N LEU A 67 -6.70 -12.26 -4.44
CA LEU A 67 -6.46 -11.98 -5.85
C LEU A 67 -5.38 -12.89 -6.44
N GLU A 68 -5.60 -13.30 -7.69
CA GLU A 68 -4.58 -13.96 -8.49
C GLU A 68 -4.01 -12.92 -9.47
N VAL A 69 -2.90 -12.32 -9.09
CA VAL A 69 -2.17 -11.34 -9.91
C VAL A 69 -0.74 -11.86 -10.10
N GLY A 70 -0.05 -11.38 -11.12
CA GLY A 70 1.30 -11.82 -11.41
C GLY A 70 2.27 -11.60 -10.24
N VAL A 71 3.49 -12.08 -10.36
CA VAL A 71 4.51 -12.11 -9.29
C VAL A 71 4.67 -10.75 -8.59
N PHE A 72 4.62 -9.65 -9.35
CA PHE A 72 4.74 -8.30 -8.79
C PHE A 72 3.37 -7.61 -8.63
N GLY A 73 2.27 -8.28 -8.95
CA GLY A 73 0.94 -7.71 -8.80
C GLY A 73 0.69 -6.47 -9.65
N THR A 74 1.38 -6.31 -10.77
CA THR A 74 1.33 -5.08 -11.58
C THR A 74 -0.01 -4.82 -12.25
N ALA A 75 -0.88 -5.83 -12.35
CA ALA A 75 -2.25 -5.66 -12.82
C ALA A 75 -3.12 -4.91 -11.80
N LEU A 76 -2.76 -4.95 -10.54
CA LEU A 76 -3.41 -4.21 -9.46
C LEU A 76 -2.68 -2.88 -9.27
N VAL A 77 -3.28 -1.82 -9.77
CA VAL A 77 -2.66 -0.50 -9.89
C VAL A 77 -3.13 0.44 -8.80
N VAL A 78 -2.21 1.13 -8.15
CA VAL A 78 -2.53 2.20 -7.22
C VAL A 78 -2.93 3.43 -8.04
N ARG A 79 -4.15 3.92 -7.83
CA ARG A 79 -4.71 5.09 -8.50
C ARG A 79 -4.58 6.36 -7.69
N HIS A 80 -4.67 6.25 -6.38
CA HIS A 80 -4.54 7.38 -5.48
C HIS A 80 -3.73 7.00 -4.27
N ILE A 81 -2.91 7.91 -3.81
CA ILE A 81 -2.21 7.83 -2.55
C ILE A 81 -2.25 9.21 -1.90
N ALA A 82 -2.63 9.26 -0.65
CA ALA A 82 -2.71 10.51 0.09
C ALA A 82 -2.23 10.29 1.53
N PRO A 83 -1.47 11.24 2.09
CA PRO A 83 -1.13 11.18 3.49
C PRO A 83 -2.40 11.34 4.34
N CYS A 84 -2.49 10.59 5.41
CA CYS A 84 -3.55 10.77 6.40
C CYS A 84 -3.19 11.95 7.31
N ALA A 85 -4.21 12.63 7.82
CA ALA A 85 -4.00 13.66 8.82
C ALA A 85 -3.29 13.04 10.02
N PRO A 86 -2.26 13.71 10.56
CA PRO A 86 -1.54 13.20 11.70
C PRO A 86 -2.44 13.15 12.94
N PHE A 87 -2.45 12.00 13.58
CA PHE A 87 -3.10 11.86 14.88
C PHE A 87 -2.17 12.32 16.00
N ALA A 88 -0.88 12.42 15.71
CA ALA A 88 0.14 12.85 16.64
C ALA A 88 1.28 13.48 15.86
N GLU A 89 2.19 14.15 16.57
CA GLU A 89 3.38 14.72 15.96
C GLU A 89 4.17 13.67 15.19
N GLY A 90 4.63 14.03 14.01
CA GLY A 90 5.44 13.17 13.16
C GLY A 90 4.68 12.11 12.38
N ALA A 91 3.36 12.17 12.35
CA ALA A 91 2.54 11.16 11.66
C ALA A 91 2.45 11.37 10.14
N SER A 92 3.42 12.00 9.51
CA SER A 92 3.53 12.16 8.06
C SER A 92 3.75 10.83 7.31
N ASP A 93 3.83 9.73 8.04
CA ASP A 93 4.18 8.41 7.51
C ASP A 93 2.99 7.45 7.50
N HIS A 94 1.80 7.98 7.36
CA HIS A 94 0.58 7.18 7.21
C HIS A 94 -0.13 7.60 5.93
N TRP A 95 -0.42 6.63 5.07
CA TRP A 95 -1.04 6.86 3.77
C TRP A 95 -2.31 6.04 3.61
N ARG A 96 -3.26 6.64 2.90
CA ARG A 96 -4.42 5.94 2.39
C ARG A 96 -4.25 5.75 0.89
N LEU A 97 -4.55 4.56 0.39
CA LEU A 97 -4.37 4.21 -1.01
C LEU A 97 -5.66 3.65 -1.59
N GLU A 98 -5.92 3.99 -2.83
CA GLU A 98 -6.97 3.37 -3.62
C GLU A 98 -6.32 2.59 -4.75
N LEU A 99 -6.73 1.34 -4.90
CA LEU A 99 -6.21 0.43 -5.91
C LEU A 99 -7.31 -0.02 -6.85
N ALA A 100 -6.94 -0.24 -8.09
CA ALA A 100 -7.85 -0.68 -9.14
C ALA A 100 -7.35 -1.95 -9.82
N LEU A 101 -8.28 -2.86 -10.05
CA LEU A 101 -8.07 -4.06 -10.85
C LEU A 101 -9.23 -4.12 -11.84
N GLU A 102 -8.91 -4.38 -13.11
CA GLU A 102 -9.92 -4.47 -14.16
C GLU A 102 -11.01 -5.49 -13.80
N GLY A 103 -12.26 -5.10 -13.95
CA GLY A 103 -13.39 -5.94 -13.63
C GLY A 103 -13.80 -5.98 -12.17
N ARG A 104 -13.16 -5.19 -11.31
CA ARG A 104 -13.47 -5.11 -9.88
C ARG A 104 -13.72 -3.68 -9.42
N ALA A 105 -14.49 -3.55 -8.36
CA ALA A 105 -14.67 -2.28 -7.67
C ALA A 105 -13.34 -1.83 -7.05
N ALA A 106 -13.17 -0.53 -6.88
CA ALA A 106 -11.99 0.04 -6.25
C ALA A 106 -11.78 -0.53 -4.83
N MET A 107 -10.53 -0.77 -4.49
CA MET A 107 -10.13 -1.32 -3.20
C MET A 107 -9.41 -0.27 -2.39
N GLN A 108 -9.60 -0.30 -1.09
CA GLN A 108 -8.96 0.64 -0.18
C GLN A 108 -7.93 -0.08 0.68
N ALA A 109 -6.80 0.56 0.85
CA ALA A 109 -5.74 0.08 1.72
C ALA A 109 -5.14 1.23 2.50
N SER A 110 -4.41 0.90 3.55
CA SER A 110 -3.60 1.85 4.28
C SER A 110 -2.17 1.31 4.39
N ALA A 111 -1.22 2.22 4.51
CA ALA A 111 0.15 1.88 4.80
C ALA A 111 0.69 2.85 5.84
N ARG A 112 1.47 2.36 6.75
CA ARG A 112 2.06 3.14 7.83
C ARG A 112 3.51 2.77 8.01
N ARG A 113 4.34 3.79 8.08
CA ARG A 113 5.72 3.64 8.52
C ARG A 113 5.78 3.71 10.04
N ARG A 114 6.51 2.78 10.62
CA ARG A 114 6.80 2.79 12.04
C ARG A 114 8.21 2.22 12.26
N ASP A 115 9.06 3.02 12.88
CA ASP A 115 10.48 2.69 13.03
C ASP A 115 11.12 2.41 11.67
N GLY A 116 11.75 1.30 11.48
CA GLY A 116 12.40 0.90 10.23
C GLY A 116 11.55 0.04 9.31
N ALA A 117 10.23 0.05 9.45
CA ALA A 117 9.36 -0.81 8.65
C ALA A 117 8.10 -0.10 8.16
N VAL A 118 7.52 -0.62 7.10
CA VAL A 118 6.22 -0.20 6.57
C VAL A 118 5.22 -1.34 6.76
N PHE A 119 4.07 -1.02 7.30
CA PHE A 119 2.96 -1.94 7.53
C PHE A 119 1.81 -1.57 6.61
N GLY A 120 1.31 -2.55 5.89
CA GLY A 120 0.12 -2.39 5.05
C GLY A 120 -1.06 -3.14 5.63
N ALA A 121 -2.27 -2.63 5.38
CA ALA A 121 -3.51 -3.30 5.73
C ALA A 121 -4.61 -2.99 4.71
N ALA A 122 -5.43 -3.99 4.43
CA ALA A 122 -6.59 -3.85 3.58
C ALA A 122 -7.70 -4.75 4.11
N VAL A 123 -8.95 -4.38 3.82
CA VAL A 123 -10.11 -5.20 4.18
C VAL A 123 -10.97 -5.44 2.94
N SER A 124 -11.58 -6.61 2.87
CA SER A 124 -12.59 -6.90 1.87
C SER A 124 -14.00 -6.76 2.48
N ALA A 125 -14.92 -6.30 1.71
CA ALA A 125 -16.31 -6.17 2.13
C ALA A 125 -17.08 -7.49 1.99
#